data_77cb4a1304b331f3caf518126868b17a
#
_entry.id   77cb4a1304b331f3caf518126868b17a
#
_cell.length_a   1.000
_cell.length_b   1.000
_cell.length_c   1.000
_cell.angle_alpha   90.00
_cell.angle_beta   90.00
_cell.angle_gamma   90.00
#
_symmetry.space_group_name_H-M   'P 1'
#
loop_
_entity.id
_entity.type
_entity.pdbx_description
1 polymer ?
#
loop_
_entity_poly.entity_id
_entity_poly.type
_entity_poly.pdbx_seq_one_letter_code
_entity_poly.pdbx_strand_id
1 'polypeptide(L)'
;MMFSIKFRNLKAFTLVELMVSMGIGMVILAAVTTTFMSQTRIYNAQEQINEMQQNARGALDILSRELKMAGYKPNGGGFNGVTYSTTQLRVQADLNSDGAISTSSTANEQITYAFDNANQQITRAVGSGSAQILAEHISAFTFNYLDSAGAATTVSANIRQVSITITAKTAKPDPNFTSNGGYRTYTMSATITPGNLAL
;
A
#
# COMPACT_ATOMS: atom_id res chain seq x y z
N MET A 1 18.86 72.89 34.41
CA MET A 1 19.60 71.98 33.50
C MET A 1 18.61 71.59 32.39
N MET A 2 18.77 72.24 31.22
CA MET A 2 17.78 72.13 30.13
C MET A 2 18.31 71.12 29.11
N PHE A 3 17.65 69.95 28.97
CA PHE A 3 18.03 68.91 28.03
C PHE A 3 17.56 69.30 26.62
N SER A 4 18.50 69.65 25.75
CA SER A 4 18.23 69.93 24.34
C SER A 4 18.12 68.62 23.57
N ILE A 5 16.92 68.21 23.19
CA ILE A 5 16.69 67.09 22.34
C ILE A 5 17.01 67.47 20.89
N LYS A 6 18.11 66.98 20.39
CA LYS A 6 18.60 67.21 19.01
C LYS A 6 17.78 66.30 18.07
N PHE A 7 16.74 66.85 17.43
CA PHE A 7 16.04 66.15 16.36
C PHE A 7 16.96 65.92 15.18
N ARG A 8 17.34 64.66 14.94
CA ARG A 8 18.02 64.28 13.70
C ARG A 8 17.02 64.46 12.56
N ASN A 9 17.42 65.18 11.51
CA ASN A 9 16.66 65.31 10.26
C ASN A 9 16.37 63.93 9.69
N LEU A 10 15.17 63.41 9.89
CA LEU A 10 14.71 62.21 9.24
C LEU A 10 14.35 62.61 7.81
N LYS A 11 15.16 62.14 6.83
CA LYS A 11 14.82 62.30 5.41
C LYS A 11 13.56 61.48 5.14
N ALA A 12 12.51 62.14 4.65
CA ALA A 12 11.29 61.47 4.21
C ALA A 12 11.53 60.71 2.93
N PHE A 13 10.92 59.52 2.79
CA PHE A 13 11.02 58.73 1.55
C PHE A 13 10.40 59.46 0.37
N THR A 14 11.02 59.36 -0.77
CA THR A 14 10.45 59.88 -2.02
C THR A 14 9.38 58.91 -2.55
N LEU A 15 8.39 59.46 -3.27
CA LEU A 15 7.35 58.64 -3.89
C LEU A 15 7.92 57.59 -4.86
N VAL A 16 9.00 57.90 -5.52
CA VAL A 16 9.71 56.98 -6.44
C VAL A 16 10.35 55.81 -5.67
N GLU A 17 10.97 56.09 -4.52
CA GLU A 17 11.55 55.03 -3.66
C GLU A 17 10.47 54.05 -3.15
N LEU A 18 9.30 54.61 -2.81
CA LEU A 18 8.18 53.78 -2.41
C LEU A 18 7.65 52.90 -3.54
N MET A 19 7.53 53.43 -4.77
CA MET A 19 7.09 52.66 -5.94
C MET A 19 8.09 51.55 -6.32
N VAL A 20 9.41 51.86 -6.27
CA VAL A 20 10.45 50.89 -6.56
C VAL A 20 10.47 49.76 -5.51
N SER A 21 10.42 50.12 -4.22
CA SER A 21 10.40 49.12 -3.15
C SER A 21 9.16 48.23 -3.21
N MET A 22 8.01 48.79 -3.57
CA MET A 22 6.75 48.07 -3.74
C MET A 22 6.85 47.08 -4.96
N GLY A 23 7.46 47.53 -6.08
CA GLY A 23 7.72 46.66 -7.24
C GLY A 23 8.65 45.50 -6.93
N ILE A 24 9.75 45.75 -6.24
CA ILE A 24 10.66 44.70 -5.79
C ILE A 24 9.98 43.75 -4.82
N GLY A 25 9.19 44.28 -3.88
CA GLY A 25 8.40 43.47 -2.93
C GLY A 25 7.42 42.50 -3.63
N MET A 26 6.75 42.95 -4.69
CA MET A 26 5.84 42.09 -5.48
C MET A 26 6.60 40.95 -6.19
N VAL A 27 7.77 41.21 -6.75
CA VAL A 27 8.59 40.18 -7.41
C VAL A 27 9.07 39.14 -6.40
N ILE A 28 9.50 39.56 -5.21
CA ILE A 28 9.92 38.65 -4.15
C ILE A 28 8.74 37.80 -3.67
N LEU A 29 7.58 38.41 -3.44
CA LEU A 29 6.38 37.68 -3.03
C LEU A 29 5.94 36.65 -4.08
N ALA A 30 5.99 36.98 -5.38
CA ALA A 30 5.69 36.06 -6.44
C ALA A 30 6.67 34.86 -6.45
N ALA A 31 7.97 35.13 -6.27
CA ALA A 31 8.98 34.06 -6.21
C ALA A 31 8.80 33.15 -4.99
N VAL A 32 8.50 33.71 -3.82
CA VAL A 32 8.23 32.95 -2.59
C VAL A 32 6.97 32.08 -2.76
N THR A 33 5.89 32.65 -3.32
CA THR A 33 4.65 31.93 -3.53
C THR A 33 4.81 30.76 -4.49
N THR A 34 5.51 30.94 -5.60
CA THR A 34 5.79 29.84 -6.57
C THR A 34 6.63 28.74 -5.95
N THR A 35 7.63 29.11 -5.15
CA THR A 35 8.46 28.13 -4.41
C THR A 35 7.62 27.35 -3.42
N PHE A 36 6.78 28.01 -2.66
CA PHE A 36 5.90 27.37 -1.67
C PHE A 36 4.91 26.39 -2.34
N MET A 37 4.28 26.80 -3.44
CA MET A 37 3.39 25.91 -4.21
C MET A 37 4.12 24.67 -4.74
N SER A 38 5.35 24.82 -5.23
CA SER A 38 6.19 23.71 -5.69
C SER A 38 6.52 22.75 -4.55
N GLN A 39 6.94 23.28 -3.40
CA GLN A 39 7.24 22.49 -2.20
C GLN A 39 6.02 21.70 -1.72
N THR A 40 4.85 22.32 -1.66
CA THR A 40 3.60 21.67 -1.24
C THR A 40 3.23 20.51 -2.18
N ARG A 41 3.41 20.68 -3.49
CA ARG A 41 3.16 19.59 -4.47
C ARG A 41 4.09 18.42 -4.26
N ILE A 42 5.39 18.68 -4.07
CA ILE A 42 6.39 17.63 -3.81
C ILE A 42 6.05 16.88 -2.52
N TYR A 43 5.68 17.61 -1.47
CA TYR A 43 5.30 17.02 -0.19
C TYR A 43 4.08 16.09 -0.34
N ASN A 44 3.03 16.55 -0.99
CA ASN A 44 1.82 15.75 -1.24
C ASN A 44 2.12 14.49 -2.09
N ALA A 45 3.02 14.60 -3.06
CA ALA A 45 3.43 13.45 -3.87
C ALA A 45 4.20 12.41 -3.03
N GLN A 46 5.10 12.86 -2.14
CA GLN A 46 5.84 11.99 -1.23
C GLN A 46 4.94 11.31 -0.22
N GLU A 47 3.96 12.02 0.34
CA GLU A 47 2.96 11.48 1.26
C GLU A 47 2.18 10.32 0.59
N GLN A 48 1.67 10.54 -0.62
CA GLN A 48 0.96 9.51 -1.37
C GLN A 48 1.83 8.28 -1.69
N ILE A 49 3.13 8.49 -2.00
CA ILE A 49 4.06 7.38 -2.24
C ILE A 49 4.28 6.59 -0.95
N ASN A 50 4.44 7.25 0.18
CA ASN A 50 4.61 6.59 1.47
C ASN A 50 3.37 5.79 1.86
N GLU A 51 2.17 6.36 1.69
CA GLU A 51 0.90 5.70 1.94
C GLU A 51 0.73 4.45 1.06
N MET A 52 0.99 4.58 -0.25
CA MET A 52 0.97 3.47 -1.20
C MET A 52 1.91 2.33 -0.77
N GLN A 53 3.14 2.65 -0.37
CA GLN A 53 4.12 1.66 0.07
C GLN A 53 3.71 0.99 1.39
N GLN A 54 3.19 1.74 2.36
CA GLN A 54 2.73 1.19 3.63
C GLN A 54 1.54 0.26 3.43
N ASN A 55 0.59 0.64 2.57
CA ASN A 55 -0.58 -0.15 2.24
C ASN A 55 -0.18 -1.49 1.58
N ALA A 56 0.71 -1.46 0.59
CA ALA A 56 1.24 -2.66 -0.05
C ALA A 56 1.99 -3.58 0.92
N ARG A 57 2.84 -3.01 1.79
CA ARG A 57 3.60 -3.76 2.80
C ARG A 57 2.68 -4.39 3.84
N GLY A 58 1.70 -3.63 4.34
CA GLY A 58 0.72 -4.14 5.30
C GLY A 58 -0.07 -5.33 4.75
N ALA A 59 -0.54 -5.22 3.52
CA ALA A 59 -1.25 -6.32 2.85
C ALA A 59 -0.36 -7.55 2.70
N LEU A 60 0.88 -7.38 2.22
CA LEU A 60 1.81 -8.49 2.01
C LEU A 60 2.22 -9.16 3.34
N ASP A 61 2.36 -8.39 4.42
CA ASP A 61 2.69 -8.92 5.74
C ASP A 61 1.55 -9.80 6.31
N ILE A 62 0.30 -9.34 6.22
CA ILE A 62 -0.87 -10.13 6.63
C ILE A 62 -0.97 -11.42 5.81
N LEU A 63 -0.90 -11.31 4.46
CA LEU A 63 -0.91 -12.46 3.56
C LEU A 63 0.20 -13.46 3.90
N SER A 64 1.41 -12.97 4.16
CA SER A 64 2.57 -13.81 4.49
C SER A 64 2.38 -14.56 5.80
N ARG A 65 1.83 -13.91 6.82
CA ARG A 65 1.57 -14.54 8.12
C ARG A 65 0.52 -15.65 8.02
N GLU A 66 -0.57 -15.39 7.32
CA GLU A 66 -1.64 -16.37 7.17
C GLU A 66 -1.20 -17.53 6.27
N LEU A 67 -0.46 -17.27 5.19
CA LEU A 67 0.12 -18.32 4.36
C LEU A 67 1.10 -19.22 5.12
N LYS A 68 1.90 -18.68 6.04
CA LYS A 68 2.82 -19.51 6.85
C LYS A 68 2.09 -20.54 7.71
N MET A 69 0.83 -20.29 8.08
CA MET A 69 -0.01 -21.22 8.81
C MET A 69 -0.74 -22.24 7.94
N ALA A 70 -0.70 -22.05 6.61
CA ALA A 70 -1.38 -22.95 5.67
C ALA A 70 -0.96 -24.41 5.88
N GLY A 71 -1.95 -25.30 5.88
CA GLY A 71 -1.72 -26.74 6.06
C GLY A 71 -1.49 -27.17 7.50
N TYR A 72 -1.65 -26.30 8.50
CA TYR A 72 -1.63 -26.71 9.90
C TYR A 72 -2.78 -27.68 10.18
N LYS A 73 -2.44 -28.90 10.62
CA LYS A 73 -3.36 -30.02 10.87
C LYS A 73 -2.81 -30.97 11.93
N PRO A 74 -2.85 -30.61 13.21
CA PRO A 74 -2.18 -31.35 14.27
C PRO A 74 -2.72 -32.78 14.46
N ASN A 75 -3.99 -33.00 14.21
CA ASN A 75 -4.64 -34.32 14.31
C ASN A 75 -4.81 -35.01 12.95
N GLY A 76 -4.09 -34.58 11.92
CA GLY A 76 -4.33 -35.01 10.55
C GLY A 76 -5.59 -34.37 9.96
N GLY A 77 -5.80 -34.54 8.67
CA GLY A 77 -6.96 -33.97 7.96
C GLY A 77 -6.81 -34.16 6.45
N GLY A 78 -7.93 -34.32 5.77
CA GLY A 78 -8.00 -34.56 4.33
C GLY A 78 -8.06 -33.28 3.49
N PHE A 79 -7.51 -32.16 3.94
CA PHE A 79 -7.57 -30.89 3.22
C PHE A 79 -6.18 -30.43 2.73
N ASN A 80 -6.18 -29.59 1.71
CA ASN A 80 -4.99 -28.91 1.22
C ASN A 80 -4.86 -27.56 1.93
N GLY A 81 -3.67 -27.23 2.45
CA GLY A 81 -3.42 -25.94 3.11
C GLY A 81 -3.57 -24.75 2.17
N VAL A 82 -3.29 -24.95 0.88
CA VAL A 82 -3.55 -23.98 -0.20
C VAL A 82 -4.29 -24.69 -1.32
N THR A 83 -5.36 -24.07 -1.82
CA THR A 83 -6.14 -24.61 -2.94
C THR A 83 -5.83 -23.81 -4.20
N TYR A 84 -5.48 -24.51 -5.29
CA TYR A 84 -5.26 -23.88 -6.59
C TYR A 84 -6.51 -23.14 -7.08
N SER A 85 -6.34 -21.90 -7.47
CA SER A 85 -7.33 -21.09 -8.17
C SER A 85 -6.61 -19.98 -8.94
N THR A 86 -7.19 -19.55 -10.04
CA THR A 86 -6.67 -18.42 -10.84
C THR A 86 -7.19 -17.05 -10.41
N THR A 87 -8.29 -17.03 -9.67
CA THR A 87 -9.01 -15.78 -9.32
C THR A 87 -8.93 -15.42 -7.84
N GLN A 88 -8.59 -16.39 -6.99
CA GLN A 88 -8.53 -16.21 -5.55
C GLN A 88 -7.43 -17.05 -4.92
N LEU A 89 -6.82 -16.55 -3.87
CA LEU A 89 -5.88 -17.28 -3.04
C LEU A 89 -6.61 -17.75 -1.79
N ARG A 90 -6.76 -19.09 -1.64
CA ARG A 90 -7.42 -19.71 -0.49
C ARG A 90 -6.39 -20.40 0.39
N VAL A 91 -6.41 -20.03 1.66
CA VAL A 91 -5.55 -20.57 2.73
C VAL A 91 -6.41 -21.31 3.72
N GLN A 92 -5.97 -22.52 4.14
CA GLN A 92 -6.71 -23.36 5.09
C GLN A 92 -5.75 -23.87 6.18
N ALA A 93 -6.24 -23.85 7.43
CA ALA A 93 -5.52 -24.33 8.61
C ALA A 93 -6.54 -24.80 9.65
N ASP A 94 -6.38 -26.01 10.19
CA ASP A 94 -7.22 -26.55 11.26
C ASP A 94 -6.76 -25.98 12.60
N LEU A 95 -7.39 -24.89 13.04
CA LEU A 95 -6.98 -24.15 14.24
C LEU A 95 -7.60 -24.72 15.53
N ASN A 96 -8.74 -25.40 15.41
CA ASN A 96 -9.43 -26.04 16.56
C ASN A 96 -9.03 -27.51 16.76
N SER A 97 -8.25 -28.07 15.81
CA SER A 97 -7.71 -29.44 15.87
C SER A 97 -8.79 -30.53 15.79
N ASP A 98 -9.88 -30.29 15.09
CA ASP A 98 -10.95 -31.27 14.88
C ASP A 98 -10.76 -32.15 13.62
N GLY A 99 -9.73 -31.86 12.82
CA GLY A 99 -9.40 -32.59 11.59
C GLY A 99 -10.18 -32.15 10.36
N ALA A 100 -11.04 -31.13 10.47
CA ALA A 100 -11.85 -30.58 9.40
C ALA A 100 -11.57 -29.07 9.22
N ILE A 101 -12.01 -28.49 8.11
CA ILE A 101 -11.94 -27.04 7.89
C ILE A 101 -13.33 -26.46 8.05
N SER A 102 -13.51 -25.65 9.06
CA SER A 102 -14.73 -24.89 9.25
C SER A 102 -14.83 -23.73 8.26
N THR A 103 -15.97 -23.61 7.61
CA THR A 103 -16.31 -22.48 6.75
C THR A 103 -17.05 -21.36 7.48
N SER A 104 -17.15 -21.45 8.81
CA SER A 104 -17.74 -20.39 9.63
C SER A 104 -16.93 -19.10 9.53
N SER A 105 -17.61 -17.97 9.49
CA SER A 105 -16.98 -16.64 9.46
C SER A 105 -16.21 -16.29 10.75
N THR A 106 -16.34 -17.07 11.80
CA THR A 106 -15.66 -16.87 13.09
C THR A 106 -14.52 -17.85 13.35
N ALA A 107 -14.39 -18.93 12.57
CA ALA A 107 -13.40 -19.98 12.81
C ALA A 107 -11.98 -19.60 12.39
N ASN A 108 -11.81 -18.70 11.42
CA ASN A 108 -10.54 -18.32 10.81
C ASN A 108 -9.73 -19.49 10.19
N GLU A 109 -10.36 -20.62 9.95
CA GLU A 109 -9.71 -21.81 9.39
C GLU A 109 -9.66 -21.82 7.87
N GLN A 110 -10.52 -21.05 7.23
CA GLN A 110 -10.49 -20.80 5.80
C GLN A 110 -10.46 -19.30 5.53
N ILE A 111 -9.42 -18.84 4.85
CA ILE A 111 -9.27 -17.45 4.45
C ILE A 111 -9.14 -17.38 2.95
N THR A 112 -9.88 -16.46 2.33
CA THR A 112 -9.87 -16.27 0.89
C THR A 112 -9.51 -14.83 0.57
N TYR A 113 -8.51 -14.67 -0.27
CA TYR A 113 -8.09 -13.38 -0.83
C TYR A 113 -8.49 -13.30 -2.29
N ALA A 114 -9.05 -12.17 -2.69
CA ALA A 114 -9.42 -11.92 -4.08
C ALA A 114 -9.05 -10.50 -4.49
N PHE A 115 -8.84 -10.30 -5.79
CA PHE A 115 -8.64 -9.00 -6.37
C PHE A 115 -9.94 -8.47 -6.95
N ASP A 116 -10.43 -7.37 -6.42
CA ASP A 116 -11.55 -6.63 -6.98
C ASP A 116 -10.98 -5.59 -7.96
N ASN A 117 -10.98 -5.94 -9.23
CA ASN A 117 -10.45 -5.08 -10.29
C ASN A 117 -11.31 -3.82 -10.52
N ALA A 118 -12.61 -3.88 -10.22
CA ALA A 118 -13.51 -2.74 -10.42
C ALA A 118 -13.21 -1.62 -9.41
N ASN A 119 -12.98 -2.00 -8.14
CA ASN A 119 -12.66 -1.08 -7.05
C ASN A 119 -11.15 -0.96 -6.80
N GLN A 120 -10.32 -1.73 -7.53
CA GLN A 120 -8.86 -1.75 -7.40
C GLN A 120 -8.40 -1.99 -5.95
N GLN A 121 -8.90 -3.07 -5.36
CA GLN A 121 -8.64 -3.43 -3.98
C GLN A 121 -8.40 -4.94 -3.82
N ILE A 122 -7.61 -5.30 -2.81
CA ILE A 122 -7.53 -6.68 -2.35
C ILE A 122 -8.55 -6.86 -1.24
N THR A 123 -9.34 -7.91 -1.34
CA THR A 123 -10.34 -8.28 -0.33
C THR A 123 -9.92 -9.55 0.40
N ARG A 124 -10.32 -9.67 1.66
CA ARG A 124 -10.12 -10.82 2.53
C ARG A 124 -11.47 -11.27 3.10
N ALA A 125 -11.79 -12.54 2.95
CA ALA A 125 -12.98 -13.15 3.53
C ALA A 125 -12.59 -14.33 4.43
N VAL A 126 -13.27 -14.48 5.56
CA VAL A 126 -13.14 -15.63 6.46
C VAL A 126 -14.32 -16.55 6.25
N GLY A 127 -14.06 -17.81 5.90
CA GLY A 127 -15.10 -18.81 5.64
C GLY A 127 -16.13 -18.30 4.64
N SER A 128 -17.40 -18.34 5.04
CA SER A 128 -18.55 -17.82 4.29
C SER A 128 -18.92 -16.38 4.64
N GLY A 129 -18.07 -15.68 5.42
CA GLY A 129 -18.29 -14.29 5.81
C GLY A 129 -18.14 -13.32 4.64
N SER A 130 -18.62 -12.09 4.85
CA SER A 130 -18.48 -11.02 3.87
C SER A 130 -17.02 -10.66 3.66
N ALA A 131 -16.64 -10.39 2.41
CA ALA A 131 -15.31 -9.90 2.08
C ALA A 131 -15.09 -8.51 2.67
N GLN A 132 -13.95 -8.32 3.32
CA GLN A 132 -13.49 -7.06 3.88
C GLN A 132 -12.35 -6.52 3.04
N ILE A 133 -12.22 -5.21 2.94
CA ILE A 133 -11.10 -4.58 2.25
C ILE A 133 -9.84 -4.81 3.06
N LEU A 134 -8.81 -5.39 2.43
CA LEU A 134 -7.48 -5.55 3.02
C LEU A 134 -6.55 -4.42 2.60
N ALA A 135 -6.57 -4.04 1.34
CA ALA A 135 -5.76 -2.96 0.79
C ALA A 135 -6.48 -2.29 -0.39
N GLU A 136 -6.40 -0.97 -0.44
CA GLU A 136 -6.95 -0.14 -1.51
C GLU A 136 -5.85 0.34 -2.46
N HIS A 137 -6.26 0.92 -3.58
CA HIS A 137 -5.35 1.46 -4.59
C HIS A 137 -4.35 0.43 -5.12
N ILE A 138 -4.83 -0.79 -5.35
CA ILE A 138 -4.08 -1.89 -5.93
C ILE A 138 -4.40 -1.97 -7.41
N SER A 139 -3.38 -1.85 -8.26
CA SER A 139 -3.53 -1.99 -9.71
C SER A 139 -3.39 -3.43 -10.20
N ALA A 140 -2.68 -4.28 -9.44
CA ALA A 140 -2.58 -5.71 -9.74
C ALA A 140 -2.31 -6.53 -8.48
N PHE A 141 -2.94 -7.70 -8.40
CA PHE A 141 -2.66 -8.73 -7.41
C PHE A 141 -2.58 -10.06 -8.13
N THR A 142 -1.39 -10.67 -8.14
CA THR A 142 -1.14 -11.94 -8.79
C THR A 142 -0.47 -12.91 -7.83
N PHE A 143 -0.74 -14.19 -8.02
CA PHE A 143 -0.14 -15.26 -7.24
C PHE A 143 0.13 -16.48 -8.12
N ASN A 144 1.27 -17.13 -7.87
CA ASN A 144 1.70 -18.32 -8.55
C ASN A 144 1.96 -19.42 -7.52
N TYR A 145 1.52 -20.63 -7.82
CA TYR A 145 1.71 -21.79 -6.96
C TYR A 145 2.90 -22.62 -7.47
N LEU A 146 3.79 -22.96 -6.55
CA LEU A 146 5.01 -23.68 -6.85
C LEU A 146 5.05 -25.00 -6.05
N ASP A 147 5.63 -26.01 -6.65
CA ASP A 147 5.89 -27.30 -6.01
C ASP A 147 7.19 -27.29 -5.18
N SER A 148 7.62 -28.46 -4.72
CA SER A 148 8.85 -28.62 -3.92
C SER A 148 10.13 -28.33 -4.73
N ALA A 149 10.08 -28.41 -6.04
CA ALA A 149 11.21 -28.09 -6.93
C ALA A 149 11.21 -26.60 -7.35
N GLY A 150 10.20 -25.80 -6.93
CA GLY A 150 10.01 -24.42 -7.35
C GLY A 150 9.39 -24.29 -8.75
N ALA A 151 8.88 -25.36 -9.33
CA ALA A 151 8.17 -25.34 -10.60
C ALA A 151 6.70 -24.99 -10.40
N ALA A 152 6.10 -24.33 -11.40
CA ALA A 152 4.68 -23.97 -11.33
C ALA A 152 3.79 -25.21 -11.32
N THR A 153 2.79 -25.25 -10.44
CA THR A 153 1.85 -26.35 -10.31
C THR A 153 0.40 -25.85 -10.23
N THR A 154 -0.51 -26.63 -10.81
CA THR A 154 -1.97 -26.43 -10.72
C THR A 154 -2.63 -27.45 -9.82
N VAL A 155 -1.88 -28.40 -9.28
CA VAL A 155 -2.37 -29.46 -8.41
C VAL A 155 -2.23 -29.01 -6.96
N SER A 156 -3.36 -28.79 -6.27
CA SER A 156 -3.39 -28.29 -4.89
C SER A 156 -2.56 -29.13 -3.93
N ALA A 157 -2.55 -30.45 -4.07
CA ALA A 157 -1.76 -31.36 -3.22
C ALA A 157 -0.24 -31.18 -3.38
N ASN A 158 0.22 -30.65 -4.51
CA ASN A 158 1.64 -30.45 -4.81
C ASN A 158 2.13 -29.04 -4.44
N ILE A 159 1.25 -28.14 -4.05
CA ILE A 159 1.64 -26.76 -3.69
C ILE A 159 2.50 -26.80 -2.42
N ARG A 160 3.70 -26.24 -2.52
CA ARG A 160 4.65 -26.09 -1.40
C ARG A 160 5.04 -24.65 -1.16
N GLN A 161 4.91 -23.81 -2.18
CA GLN A 161 5.24 -22.39 -2.09
C GLN A 161 4.20 -21.59 -2.85
N VAL A 162 3.99 -20.33 -2.41
CA VAL A 162 3.15 -19.36 -3.12
C VAL A 162 3.95 -18.11 -3.34
N SER A 163 4.14 -17.72 -4.59
CA SER A 163 4.74 -16.44 -4.96
C SER A 163 3.63 -15.42 -5.17
N ILE A 164 3.67 -14.33 -4.43
CA ILE A 164 2.68 -13.25 -4.45
C ILE A 164 3.33 -12.00 -5.00
N THR A 165 2.63 -11.31 -5.89
CA THR A 165 3.02 -9.99 -6.38
C THR A 165 1.86 -9.02 -6.23
N ILE A 166 2.12 -7.90 -5.57
CA ILE A 166 1.18 -6.80 -5.35
C ILE A 166 1.75 -5.57 -6.03
N THR A 167 0.98 -4.95 -6.92
CA THR A 167 1.29 -3.64 -7.49
C THR A 167 0.29 -2.63 -6.96
N ALA A 168 0.75 -1.75 -6.10
CA ALA A 168 -0.02 -0.63 -5.59
C ALA A 168 0.19 0.62 -6.45
N LYS A 169 -0.74 1.55 -6.40
CA LYS A 169 -0.66 2.86 -7.05
C LYS A 169 -1.03 3.98 -6.09
N THR A 170 -0.63 5.21 -6.40
CA THR A 170 -1.05 6.38 -5.62
C THR A 170 -2.56 6.59 -5.72
N ALA A 171 -3.18 7.16 -4.67
CA ALA A 171 -4.62 7.42 -4.63
C ALA A 171 -5.06 8.45 -5.66
N LYS A 172 -4.21 9.44 -5.94
CA LYS A 172 -4.48 10.53 -6.89
C LYS A 172 -3.38 10.60 -7.94
N PRO A 173 -3.70 11.02 -9.17
CA PRO A 173 -2.70 11.25 -10.20
C PRO A 173 -1.85 12.48 -9.84
N ASP A 174 -0.56 12.41 -10.14
CA ASP A 174 0.37 13.52 -10.08
C ASP A 174 0.40 14.22 -11.45
N PRO A 175 -0.01 15.49 -11.56
CA PRO A 175 -0.04 16.21 -12.83
C PRO A 175 1.33 16.32 -13.53
N ASN A 176 2.42 16.19 -12.77
CA ASN A 176 3.78 16.25 -13.28
C ASN A 176 4.34 14.88 -13.70
N PHE A 177 3.55 13.81 -13.51
CA PHE A 177 3.92 12.45 -13.88
C PHE A 177 3.02 11.96 -15.00
N THR A 178 3.58 11.85 -16.22
CA THR A 178 2.78 11.56 -17.44
C THR A 178 2.56 10.06 -17.68
N SER A 179 3.37 9.20 -17.06
CA SER A 179 3.21 7.75 -17.19
C SER A 179 2.02 7.23 -16.39
N ASN A 180 1.42 6.12 -16.83
CA ASN A 180 0.29 5.46 -16.15
C ASN A 180 -0.89 6.39 -15.78
N GLY A 181 -1.18 7.37 -16.63
CA GLY A 181 -2.26 8.34 -16.37
C GLY A 181 -2.00 9.23 -15.14
N GLY A 182 -0.75 9.46 -14.79
CA GLY A 182 -0.36 10.28 -13.63
C GLY A 182 -0.19 9.49 -12.33
N TYR A 183 -0.53 8.21 -12.30
CA TYR A 183 -0.39 7.39 -11.09
C TYR A 183 1.01 6.81 -10.97
N ARG A 184 1.64 7.01 -9.83
CA ARG A 184 2.88 6.31 -9.47
C ARG A 184 2.54 4.92 -8.96
N THR A 185 3.34 3.92 -9.33
CA THR A 185 3.13 2.52 -8.95
C THR A 185 4.32 1.99 -8.17
N TYR A 186 4.04 1.04 -7.27
CA TYR A 186 5.05 0.32 -6.49
C TYR A 186 4.71 -1.16 -6.47
N THR A 187 5.64 -1.99 -6.93
CA THR A 187 5.46 -3.44 -6.98
C THR A 187 6.30 -4.11 -5.91
N MET A 188 5.67 -5.01 -5.17
CA MET A 188 6.31 -5.88 -4.20
C MET A 188 6.00 -7.33 -4.53
N SER A 189 6.99 -8.21 -4.33
CA SER A 189 6.83 -9.65 -4.48
C SER A 189 7.44 -10.37 -3.30
N ALA A 190 6.81 -11.48 -2.89
CA ALA A 190 7.34 -12.39 -1.90
C ALA A 190 6.97 -13.83 -2.27
N THR A 191 7.89 -14.75 -2.06
CA THR A 191 7.62 -16.19 -2.13
C THR A 191 7.58 -16.73 -0.72
N ILE A 192 6.43 -17.31 -0.34
CA ILE A 192 6.17 -17.83 1.01
C ILE A 192 6.13 -19.36 0.92
N THR A 193 6.90 -20.01 1.79
CA THR A 193 6.88 -21.46 1.99
C THR A 193 6.18 -21.71 3.33
N PRO A 194 4.94 -22.24 3.32
CA PRO A 194 4.26 -22.65 4.55
C PRO A 194 5.01 -23.81 5.22
N GLY A 195 5.32 -23.67 6.49
CA GLY A 195 6.06 -24.71 7.24
C GLY A 195 5.38 -26.07 7.26
N ASN A 196 4.05 -26.09 7.29
CA ASN A 196 3.25 -27.32 7.34
C ASN A 196 3.06 -28.00 5.97
N LEU A 197 3.47 -27.36 4.88
CA LEU A 197 3.44 -27.91 3.52
C LEU A 197 4.84 -28.29 3.01
N ALA A 198 5.89 -27.96 3.76
CA ALA A 198 7.29 -28.20 3.37
C ALA A 198 7.71 -29.67 3.48
N LEU A 199 6.89 -30.54 4.07
CA LEU A 199 7.15 -31.97 4.29
C LEU A 199 6.58 -32.84 3.17
#